data_bbea3108680c7d83d072959ea84cd495
#
_entry.id   bbea3108680c7d83d072959ea84cd495
#
_cell.length_a   1.000
_cell.length_b   1.000
_cell.length_c   1.000
_cell.angle_alpha   90.00
_cell.angle_beta   90.00
_cell.angle_gamma   90.00
#
_symmetry.space_group_name_H-M   'P 1'
#
loop_
_entity.id
_entity.type
_entity.pdbx_description
1 polymer ?
#
loop_
_entity_poly.entity_id
_entity_poly.type
_entity_poly.pdbx_seq_one_letter_code
_entity_poly.pdbx_strand_id
1 'polypeptide(L)'
;MPDPVDIQLGGPLLAAEIVASPAGARSGAAGDQGPAGGRSSIADPQALLEEQRKNLVQVGKALESAVQRLSALEEQTIADAETPLVELALAVAQKVLMQEIENGRYCVETIVREALRHLPTRRDIVVRLNPEDLVAWEQAAAGAAATEKLPLVADSRLRRAECLVETAEGVVSATLADRLREAARMLTSTE
;
A
#
# COMPACT_ATOMS: atom_id res chain seq x y z
N MET A 1 -4.21 28.48 14.35
CA MET A 1 -3.50 27.42 15.08
C MET A 1 -4.27 26.14 14.82
N PRO A 2 -3.71 25.15 14.16
CA PRO A 2 -4.38 23.87 14.00
C PRO A 2 -4.26 23.06 15.31
N ASP A 3 -5.35 22.41 15.69
CA ASP A 3 -5.44 21.57 16.88
C ASP A 3 -4.50 20.35 16.75
N PRO A 4 -3.90 19.89 17.85
CA PRO A 4 -3.07 18.71 17.84
C PRO A 4 -3.92 17.46 17.54
N VAL A 5 -3.50 16.70 16.54
CA VAL A 5 -4.09 15.40 16.22
C VAL A 5 -3.65 14.41 17.29
N ASP A 6 -4.58 13.96 18.11
CA ASP A 6 -4.37 12.95 19.13
C ASP A 6 -4.31 11.57 18.43
N ILE A 7 -3.09 11.06 18.23
CA ILE A 7 -2.88 9.72 17.68
C ILE A 7 -2.96 8.73 18.84
N GLN A 8 -4.11 8.12 19.04
CA GLN A 8 -4.26 6.99 19.95
C GLN A 8 -3.55 5.75 19.37
N LEU A 9 -2.34 5.50 19.84
CA LEU A 9 -1.65 4.23 19.64
C LEU A 9 -2.32 3.16 20.51
N GLY A 10 -3.32 2.49 19.93
CA GLY A 10 -4.01 1.36 20.55
C GLY A 10 -3.17 0.09 20.48
N GLY A 11 -2.38 -0.17 21.50
CA GLY A 11 -1.74 -1.45 21.76
C GLY A 11 -1.38 -1.55 23.24
N PRO A 12 -1.55 -2.71 23.91
CA PRO A 12 -1.16 -2.85 25.30
C PRO A 12 0.36 -2.79 25.40
N LEU A 13 0.86 -1.69 25.94
CA LEU A 13 2.21 -1.62 26.47
C LEU A 13 2.29 -2.66 27.60
N LEU A 14 2.97 -3.77 27.37
CA LEU A 14 3.40 -4.68 28.44
C LEU A 14 4.28 -3.85 29.37
N ALA A 15 3.70 -3.39 30.46
CA ALA A 15 4.41 -2.77 31.56
C ALA A 15 5.42 -3.79 32.10
N ALA A 16 6.70 -3.54 31.84
CA ALA A 16 7.77 -4.22 32.53
C ALA A 16 7.75 -3.69 33.97
N GLU A 17 7.16 -4.48 34.88
CA GLU A 17 7.17 -4.21 36.30
C GLU A 17 8.60 -4.39 36.81
N ILE A 18 9.30 -3.29 37.02
CA ILE A 18 10.57 -3.28 37.71
C ILE A 18 10.23 -3.49 39.18
N VAL A 19 10.34 -4.73 39.67
CA VAL A 19 10.26 -5.05 41.08
C VAL A 19 11.47 -4.43 41.74
N ALA A 20 11.29 -3.24 42.29
CA ALA A 20 12.27 -2.63 43.19
C ALA A 20 12.25 -3.39 44.53
N SER A 21 13.38 -4.00 44.86
CA SER A 21 13.61 -4.63 46.14
C SER A 21 13.55 -3.57 47.28
N PRO A 22 12.75 -3.74 48.32
CA PRO A 22 12.70 -2.76 49.39
C PRO A 22 13.96 -2.85 50.28
N ALA A 23 14.73 -1.79 50.27
CA ALA A 23 15.79 -1.60 51.26
C ALA A 23 15.20 -1.15 52.61
N GLY A 24 15.40 -1.97 53.61
CA GLY A 24 15.69 -1.62 54.99
C GLY A 24 14.83 -0.65 55.79
N ALA A 25 13.97 -1.17 56.68
CA ALA A 25 13.60 -0.45 57.87
C ALA A 25 14.19 -1.18 59.10
N ARG A 26 15.09 -0.48 59.78
CA ARG A 26 15.61 -0.89 61.10
C ARG A 26 14.58 -0.56 62.17
N SER A 27 14.29 -1.51 63.02
CA SER A 27 13.90 -1.22 64.42
C SER A 27 14.36 -2.38 65.28
N GLY A 28 15.10 -2.04 66.36
CA GLY A 28 15.73 -2.98 67.20
C GLY A 28 14.82 -3.50 68.34
N ALA A 29 15.18 -4.64 68.84
CA ALA A 29 15.06 -4.99 70.29
C ALA A 29 15.94 -6.19 70.56
N ALA A 30 16.66 -6.10 71.64
CA ALA A 30 17.64 -7.02 72.15
C ALA A 30 17.04 -8.37 72.59
N GLY A 31 17.83 -9.44 72.43
CA GLY A 31 17.56 -10.76 73.04
C GLY A 31 18.75 -11.70 72.72
N ASP A 32 19.52 -11.86 73.80
CA ASP A 32 20.66 -12.74 74.05
C ASP A 32 20.35 -14.21 73.65
N GLN A 33 21.30 -14.92 73.04
CA GLN A 33 21.89 -16.24 73.27
C GLN A 33 22.66 -16.78 72.10
N GLY A 34 23.88 -17.08 72.33
CA GLY A 34 24.99 -17.51 71.45
C GLY A 34 24.86 -18.91 70.79
N PRO A 35 26.00 -19.58 70.41
CA PRO A 35 26.53 -19.47 69.05
C PRO A 35 26.32 -20.80 68.28
N ALA A 36 25.82 -20.70 67.12
CA ALA A 36 25.96 -21.78 66.12
C ALA A 36 26.35 -21.18 64.77
N GLY A 37 27.55 -21.54 64.32
CA GLY A 37 28.18 -21.06 63.08
C GLY A 37 27.33 -21.23 61.83
N GLY A 38 26.67 -20.18 61.47
CA GLY A 38 26.18 -20.01 60.09
C GLY A 38 27.31 -19.42 59.25
N ARG A 39 28.06 -20.25 58.56
CA ARG A 39 28.91 -19.77 57.46
C ARG A 39 28.00 -19.02 56.51
N SER A 40 28.05 -17.70 56.60
CA SER A 40 27.59 -16.83 55.52
C SER A 40 28.36 -17.31 54.28
N SER A 41 27.67 -18.01 53.40
CA SER A 41 28.18 -18.38 52.09
C SER A 41 28.47 -17.06 51.36
N ILE A 42 29.71 -16.60 51.45
CA ILE A 42 30.19 -15.55 50.56
C ILE A 42 30.01 -16.16 49.17
N ALA A 43 29.00 -15.70 48.45
CA ALA A 43 28.77 -16.14 47.06
C ALA A 43 30.11 -15.99 46.31
N ASP A 44 30.58 -17.07 45.76
CA ASP A 44 31.84 -17.09 45.01
C ASP A 44 31.81 -15.97 43.96
N PRO A 45 32.75 -14.99 44.00
CA PRO A 45 32.78 -13.87 43.08
C PRO A 45 32.79 -14.32 41.61
N GLN A 46 33.33 -15.52 41.34
CA GLN A 46 33.37 -16.09 40.04
C GLN A 46 31.98 -16.59 39.57
N ALA A 47 31.19 -17.17 40.46
CA ALA A 47 29.81 -17.61 40.15
C ALA A 47 28.89 -16.40 39.85
N LEU A 48 29.07 -15.28 40.57
CA LEU A 48 28.35 -14.04 40.31
C LEU A 48 28.68 -13.44 38.96
N LEU A 49 29.96 -13.43 38.59
CA LEU A 49 30.41 -12.95 37.27
C LEU A 49 29.89 -13.81 36.13
N GLU A 50 29.84 -15.12 36.32
CA GLU A 50 29.28 -16.03 35.31
C GLU A 50 27.77 -15.83 35.13
N GLU A 51 27.06 -15.60 36.24
CA GLU A 51 25.62 -15.30 36.17
C GLU A 51 25.34 -13.96 35.45
N GLN A 52 26.10 -12.93 35.76
CA GLN A 52 26.03 -11.65 35.05
C GLN A 52 26.33 -11.79 33.56
N ARG A 53 27.34 -12.58 33.19
CA ARG A 53 27.64 -12.88 31.79
C ARG A 53 26.49 -13.58 31.10
N LYS A 54 25.88 -14.57 31.73
CA LYS A 54 24.71 -15.26 31.19
C LYS A 54 23.53 -14.31 30.98
N ASN A 55 23.28 -13.45 31.96
CA ASN A 55 22.23 -12.45 31.88
C ASN A 55 22.48 -11.46 30.72
N LEU A 56 23.71 -10.97 30.56
CA LEU A 56 24.08 -10.07 29.45
C LEU A 56 23.89 -10.73 28.08
N VAL A 57 24.27 -12.01 27.96
CA VAL A 57 24.07 -12.79 26.71
C VAL A 57 22.59 -12.98 26.43
N GLN A 58 21.78 -13.23 27.46
CA GLN A 58 20.32 -13.35 27.29
C GLN A 58 19.69 -12.03 26.85
N VAL A 59 20.08 -10.93 27.49
CA VAL A 59 19.60 -9.59 27.11
C VAL A 59 20.03 -9.24 25.68
N GLY A 60 21.28 -9.55 25.30
CA GLY A 60 21.74 -9.38 23.94
C GLY A 60 20.89 -10.11 22.91
N LYS A 61 20.63 -11.41 23.16
CA LYS A 61 19.76 -12.21 22.27
C LYS A 61 18.32 -11.70 22.23
N ALA A 62 17.78 -11.25 23.36
CA ALA A 62 16.44 -10.68 23.40
C ALA A 62 16.37 -9.37 22.60
N LEU A 63 17.40 -8.54 22.70
CA LEU A 63 17.50 -7.29 21.91
C LEU A 63 17.60 -7.58 20.42
N GLU A 64 18.48 -8.49 20.00
CA GLU A 64 18.60 -8.92 18.61
C GLU A 64 17.25 -9.41 18.05
N SER A 65 16.56 -10.26 18.82
CA SER A 65 15.23 -10.77 18.47
C SER A 65 14.18 -9.65 18.39
N ALA A 66 14.25 -8.63 19.25
CA ALA A 66 13.35 -7.48 19.21
C ALA A 66 13.60 -6.60 17.98
N VAL A 67 14.88 -6.36 17.63
CA VAL A 67 15.25 -5.61 16.42
C VAL A 67 14.76 -6.34 15.16
N GLN A 68 14.99 -7.66 15.06
CA GLN A 68 14.50 -8.44 13.94
C GLN A 68 12.97 -8.39 13.79
N ARG A 69 12.24 -8.45 14.93
CA ARG A 69 10.77 -8.32 14.90
C ARG A 69 10.32 -6.94 14.48
N LEU A 70 11.02 -5.89 14.90
CA LEU A 70 10.72 -4.52 14.47
C LEU A 70 10.92 -4.35 12.96
N SER A 71 12.04 -4.81 12.43
CA SER A 71 12.30 -4.74 10.99
C SER A 71 11.25 -5.52 10.17
N ALA A 72 10.87 -6.72 10.62
CA ALA A 72 9.82 -7.49 9.97
C ALA A 72 8.45 -6.81 10.03
N LEU A 73 8.12 -6.14 11.15
CA LEU A 73 6.89 -5.35 11.27
C LEU A 73 6.89 -4.12 10.36
N GLU A 74 8.02 -3.44 10.22
CA GLU A 74 8.16 -2.31 9.30
C GLU A 74 7.92 -2.76 7.85
N GLU A 75 8.59 -3.83 7.40
CA GLU A 75 8.40 -4.40 6.06
C GLU A 75 6.94 -4.82 5.84
N GLN A 76 6.34 -5.51 6.81
CA GLN A 76 4.94 -5.92 6.72
C GLN A 76 4.00 -4.73 6.67
N THR A 77 4.23 -3.68 7.47
CA THR A 77 3.38 -2.48 7.47
C THR A 77 3.43 -1.75 6.13
N ILE A 78 4.60 -1.67 5.51
CA ILE A 78 4.77 -1.09 4.17
C ILE A 78 4.01 -1.92 3.14
N ALA A 79 4.21 -3.23 3.12
CA ALA A 79 3.52 -4.13 2.20
C ALA A 79 1.99 -4.10 2.36
N ASP A 80 1.50 -4.07 3.61
CA ASP A 80 0.07 -4.01 3.91
C ASP A 80 -0.55 -2.66 3.49
N ALA A 81 0.24 -1.57 3.46
CA ALA A 81 -0.23 -0.25 3.05
C ALA A 81 -0.23 -0.04 1.53
N GLU A 82 0.58 -0.77 0.76
CA GLU A 82 0.75 -0.57 -0.68
C GLU A 82 -0.55 -0.80 -1.45
N THR A 83 -1.20 -1.93 -1.26
CA THR A 83 -2.47 -2.26 -1.96
C THR A 83 -3.57 -1.22 -1.70
N PRO A 84 -3.89 -0.85 -0.45
CA PRO A 84 -4.90 0.19 -0.18
C PRO A 84 -4.53 1.56 -0.76
N LEU A 85 -3.25 1.91 -0.82
CA LEU A 85 -2.81 3.18 -1.42
C LEU A 85 -3.03 3.18 -2.94
N VAL A 86 -2.73 2.08 -3.63
CA VAL A 86 -3.00 1.94 -5.07
C VAL A 86 -4.50 2.00 -5.34
N GLU A 87 -5.32 1.30 -4.55
CA GLU A 87 -6.79 1.34 -4.68
C GLU A 87 -7.33 2.77 -4.49
N LEU A 88 -6.85 3.47 -3.47
CA LEU A 88 -7.24 4.87 -3.22
C LEU A 88 -6.83 5.78 -4.38
N ALA A 89 -5.60 5.65 -4.86
CA ALA A 89 -5.11 6.44 -5.99
C ALA A 89 -5.97 6.22 -7.24
N LEU A 90 -6.33 4.97 -7.54
CA LEU A 90 -7.19 4.62 -8.67
C LEU A 90 -8.62 5.16 -8.49
N ALA A 91 -9.19 5.11 -7.29
CA ALA A 91 -10.50 5.66 -7.00
C ALA A 91 -10.53 7.19 -7.20
N VAL A 92 -9.48 7.89 -6.76
CA VAL A 92 -9.34 9.34 -7.00
C VAL A 92 -9.18 9.62 -8.49
N ALA A 93 -8.31 8.89 -9.19
CA ALA A 93 -8.11 9.04 -10.63
C ALA A 93 -9.41 8.81 -11.42
N GLN A 94 -10.15 7.77 -11.08
CA GLN A 94 -11.46 7.47 -11.69
C GLN A 94 -12.43 8.64 -11.51
N LYS A 95 -12.52 9.21 -10.31
CA LYS A 95 -13.43 10.32 -10.03
C LYS A 95 -13.06 11.57 -10.83
N VAL A 96 -11.77 11.89 -10.90
CA VAL A 96 -11.28 13.04 -11.68
C VAL A 96 -11.55 12.84 -13.17
N LEU A 97 -11.22 11.65 -13.72
CA LEU A 97 -11.42 11.35 -15.13
C LEU A 97 -12.90 11.37 -15.52
N MET A 98 -13.79 10.85 -14.66
CA MET A 98 -15.24 10.94 -14.91
C MET A 98 -15.71 12.39 -14.98
N GLN A 99 -15.23 13.26 -14.09
CA GLN A 99 -15.54 14.69 -14.12
C GLN A 99 -15.00 15.38 -15.38
N GLU A 100 -13.80 15.04 -15.85
CA GLU A 100 -13.26 15.55 -17.11
C GLU A 100 -14.08 15.10 -18.33
N ILE A 101 -14.54 13.83 -18.32
CA ILE A 101 -15.41 13.29 -19.35
C ILE A 101 -16.76 14.00 -19.37
N GLU A 102 -17.39 14.22 -18.22
CA GLU A 102 -18.64 14.97 -18.10
C GLU A 102 -18.51 16.42 -18.62
N ASN A 103 -17.37 17.04 -18.35
CA ASN A 103 -17.05 18.39 -18.83
C ASN A 103 -16.64 18.44 -20.32
N GLY A 104 -16.55 17.29 -20.99
CA GLY A 104 -16.14 17.22 -22.40
C GLY A 104 -14.64 17.52 -22.62
N ARG A 105 -13.83 17.51 -21.59
CA ARG A 105 -12.38 17.80 -21.65
C ARG A 105 -11.55 16.55 -21.93
N TYR A 106 -11.80 15.90 -23.04
CA TYR A 106 -11.05 14.74 -23.52
C TYR A 106 -10.97 14.74 -25.04
N CYS A 107 -10.00 14.01 -25.56
CA CYS A 107 -9.76 13.90 -27.00
C CYS A 107 -10.10 12.50 -27.47
N VAL A 108 -11.17 12.35 -28.26
CA VAL A 108 -11.65 11.07 -28.78
C VAL A 108 -10.58 10.42 -29.67
N GLU A 109 -9.86 11.22 -30.46
CA GLU A 109 -8.80 10.72 -31.35
C GLU A 109 -7.68 10.01 -30.58
N THR A 110 -7.28 10.57 -29.44
CA THR A 110 -6.26 9.95 -28.57
C THR A 110 -6.74 8.60 -28.03
N ILE A 111 -8.02 8.53 -27.64
CA ILE A 111 -8.65 7.31 -27.12
C ILE A 111 -8.64 6.20 -28.17
N VAL A 112 -9.09 6.52 -29.39
CA VAL A 112 -9.14 5.57 -30.51
C VAL A 112 -7.73 5.14 -30.91
N ARG A 113 -6.79 6.08 -31.00
CA ARG A 113 -5.39 5.79 -31.36
C ARG A 113 -4.75 4.85 -30.33
N GLU A 114 -5.02 5.05 -29.06
CA GLU A 114 -4.52 4.18 -28.00
C GLU A 114 -5.11 2.78 -28.10
N ALA A 115 -6.43 2.66 -28.31
CA ALA A 115 -7.09 1.37 -28.50
C ALA A 115 -6.50 0.61 -29.71
N LEU A 116 -6.20 1.31 -30.81
CA LEU A 116 -5.59 0.71 -32.00
C LEU A 116 -4.15 0.23 -31.78
N ARG A 117 -3.41 0.81 -30.81
CA ARG A 117 -2.05 0.34 -30.47
C ARG A 117 -2.02 -1.04 -29.84
N HIS A 118 -3.07 -1.40 -29.13
CA HIS A 118 -3.18 -2.69 -28.43
C HIS A 118 -3.72 -3.82 -29.33
N LEU A 119 -3.98 -3.54 -30.61
CA LEU A 119 -4.46 -4.55 -31.53
C LEU A 119 -3.32 -5.42 -32.07
N PRO A 120 -3.48 -6.75 -32.05
CA PRO A 120 -2.51 -7.67 -32.65
C PRO A 120 -2.53 -7.62 -34.20
N THR A 121 -3.66 -7.27 -34.79
CA THR A 121 -3.85 -7.19 -36.25
C THR A 121 -4.65 -5.94 -36.62
N ARG A 122 -4.42 -5.44 -37.87
CA ARG A 122 -5.13 -4.27 -38.40
C ARG A 122 -6.06 -4.62 -39.55
N ARG A 123 -6.55 -5.86 -39.59
CA ARG A 123 -7.48 -6.31 -40.61
C ARG A 123 -8.92 -6.20 -40.13
N ASP A 124 -9.79 -5.72 -41.02
CA ASP A 124 -11.25 -5.64 -40.80
C ASP A 124 -11.61 -4.93 -39.47
N ILE A 125 -10.96 -3.78 -39.25
CA ILE A 125 -11.18 -2.99 -38.03
C ILE A 125 -12.51 -2.23 -38.17
N VAL A 126 -13.38 -2.35 -37.17
CA VAL A 126 -14.56 -1.51 -36.97
C VAL A 126 -14.47 -0.89 -35.58
N VAL A 127 -14.49 0.44 -35.51
CA VAL A 127 -14.45 1.16 -34.21
C VAL A 127 -15.85 1.63 -33.87
N ARG A 128 -16.34 1.23 -32.69
CA ARG A 128 -17.62 1.68 -32.14
C ARG A 128 -17.38 2.75 -31.11
N LEU A 129 -18.11 3.85 -31.22
CA LEU A 129 -18.04 5.00 -30.32
C LEU A 129 -19.42 5.39 -29.82
N ASN A 130 -19.47 6.09 -28.71
CA ASN A 130 -20.67 6.80 -28.31
C ASN A 130 -21.09 7.79 -29.41
N PRO A 131 -22.40 7.98 -29.68
CA PRO A 131 -22.88 8.90 -30.72
C PRO A 131 -22.35 10.32 -30.60
N GLU A 132 -22.23 10.87 -29.38
CA GLU A 132 -21.67 12.21 -29.14
C GLU A 132 -20.18 12.27 -29.49
N ASP A 133 -19.44 11.22 -29.16
CA ASP A 133 -18.02 11.11 -29.46
C ASP A 133 -17.77 10.94 -30.97
N LEU A 134 -18.65 10.25 -31.68
CA LEU A 134 -18.60 10.14 -33.11
C LEU A 134 -18.74 11.51 -33.81
N VAL A 135 -19.71 12.32 -33.34
CA VAL A 135 -19.88 13.69 -33.86
C VAL A 135 -18.62 14.54 -33.55
N ALA A 136 -18.06 14.43 -32.36
CA ALA A 136 -16.83 15.14 -32.01
C ALA A 136 -15.64 14.71 -32.89
N TRP A 137 -15.52 13.42 -33.18
CA TRP A 137 -14.52 12.88 -34.09
C TRP A 137 -14.68 13.45 -35.50
N GLU A 138 -15.90 13.42 -36.08
CA GLU A 138 -16.17 13.93 -37.44
C GLU A 138 -15.84 15.42 -37.55
N GLN A 139 -16.15 16.20 -36.51
CA GLN A 139 -15.80 17.64 -36.47
C GLN A 139 -14.29 17.86 -36.46
N ALA A 140 -13.55 17.07 -35.64
CA ALA A 140 -12.09 17.14 -35.60
C ALA A 140 -11.44 16.67 -36.92
N ALA A 141 -11.97 15.61 -37.51
CA ALA A 141 -11.47 15.04 -38.76
C ALA A 141 -11.69 15.96 -39.99
N ALA A 142 -12.73 16.76 -39.96
CA ALA A 142 -13.01 17.75 -41.02
C ALA A 142 -11.91 18.83 -41.15
N GLY A 143 -11.13 19.04 -40.08
CA GLY A 143 -9.99 19.96 -40.05
C GLY A 143 -8.62 19.34 -40.32
N ALA A 144 -8.51 18.01 -40.38
CA ALA A 144 -7.24 17.29 -40.45
C ALA A 144 -7.10 16.56 -41.79
N ALA A 145 -6.08 16.90 -42.59
CA ALA A 145 -5.82 16.37 -43.94
C ALA A 145 -5.38 14.88 -43.98
N ALA A 146 -5.30 14.17 -42.88
CA ALA A 146 -4.75 12.81 -42.79
C ALA A 146 -5.40 11.94 -41.70
N THR A 147 -6.74 11.84 -41.74
CA THR A 147 -7.39 10.85 -40.86
C THR A 147 -7.52 9.54 -41.64
N GLU A 148 -6.88 8.47 -41.17
CA GLU A 148 -7.12 7.11 -41.69
C GLU A 148 -8.63 6.89 -41.74
N LYS A 149 -9.13 6.46 -42.92
CA LYS A 149 -10.57 6.15 -43.09
C LYS A 149 -10.91 4.87 -42.32
N LEU A 150 -11.01 5.01 -41.04
CA LEU A 150 -11.48 3.92 -40.16
C LEU A 150 -13.01 3.82 -40.27
N PRO A 151 -13.56 2.62 -40.43
CA PRO A 151 -15.00 2.42 -40.33
C PRO A 151 -15.46 2.66 -38.90
N LEU A 152 -16.15 3.78 -38.68
CA LEU A 152 -16.69 4.20 -37.39
C LEU A 152 -18.18 3.93 -37.34
N VAL A 153 -18.66 3.40 -36.21
CA VAL A 153 -20.07 3.07 -35.97
C VAL A 153 -20.52 3.64 -34.64
N ALA A 154 -21.66 4.32 -34.63
CA ALA A 154 -22.27 4.78 -33.37
C ALA A 154 -22.86 3.60 -32.61
N ASP A 155 -22.55 3.53 -31.30
CA ASP A 155 -23.14 2.57 -30.37
C ASP A 155 -23.55 3.28 -29.08
N SER A 156 -24.88 3.41 -28.87
CA SER A 156 -25.45 4.09 -27.70
C SER A 156 -25.29 3.33 -26.39
N ARG A 157 -24.79 2.09 -26.42
CA ARG A 157 -24.49 1.31 -25.22
C ARG A 157 -23.16 1.70 -24.59
N LEU A 158 -22.28 2.33 -25.38
CA LEU A 158 -21.00 2.85 -24.91
C LEU A 158 -21.20 4.20 -24.21
N ARG A 159 -20.48 4.41 -23.14
CA ARG A 159 -20.41 5.73 -22.48
C ARG A 159 -19.48 6.65 -23.25
N ARG A 160 -19.55 7.94 -22.94
CA ARG A 160 -18.58 8.91 -23.47
C ARG A 160 -17.16 8.53 -23.06
N ALA A 161 -16.20 8.80 -23.92
CA ALA A 161 -14.79 8.43 -23.80
C ALA A 161 -14.51 6.92 -23.76
N GLU A 162 -15.47 6.08 -24.12
CA GLU A 162 -15.27 4.63 -24.30
C GLU A 162 -15.25 4.29 -25.80
N CYS A 163 -14.42 3.34 -26.17
CA CYS A 163 -14.45 2.77 -27.51
C CYS A 163 -14.35 1.26 -27.48
N LEU A 164 -14.95 0.63 -28.49
CA LEU A 164 -14.88 -0.79 -28.74
C LEU A 164 -14.31 -0.99 -30.14
N VAL A 165 -13.26 -1.77 -30.26
CA VAL A 165 -12.64 -2.08 -31.53
C VAL A 165 -12.87 -3.54 -31.85
N GLU A 166 -13.62 -3.79 -32.94
CA GLU A 166 -13.87 -5.13 -33.48
C GLU A 166 -12.85 -5.40 -34.58
N THR A 167 -12.31 -6.61 -34.59
CA THR A 167 -11.40 -7.10 -35.62
C THR A 167 -11.81 -8.51 -36.07
N ALA A 168 -11.26 -9.03 -37.13
CA ALA A 168 -11.48 -10.42 -37.53
C ALA A 168 -11.10 -11.46 -36.48
N GLU A 169 -10.20 -11.10 -35.55
CA GLU A 169 -9.65 -12.00 -34.54
C GLU A 169 -10.33 -11.84 -33.17
N GLY A 170 -11.09 -10.79 -32.96
CA GLY A 170 -11.75 -10.53 -31.69
C GLY A 170 -12.13 -9.08 -31.45
N VAL A 171 -12.54 -8.80 -30.22
CA VAL A 171 -13.02 -7.50 -29.79
C VAL A 171 -12.10 -6.97 -28.69
N VAL A 172 -11.61 -5.75 -28.83
CA VAL A 172 -10.85 -5.04 -27.82
C VAL A 172 -11.71 -3.91 -27.26
N SER A 173 -12.00 -3.97 -25.95
CA SER A 173 -12.69 -2.89 -25.27
C SER A 173 -11.67 -1.92 -24.67
N ALA A 174 -11.88 -0.64 -24.87
CA ALA A 174 -11.10 0.42 -24.25
C ALA A 174 -12.02 1.28 -23.38
N THR A 175 -12.54 0.68 -22.31
CA THR A 175 -13.32 1.39 -21.32
C THR A 175 -12.41 2.09 -20.30
N LEU A 176 -12.94 3.09 -19.59
CA LEU A 176 -12.21 3.73 -18.51
C LEU A 176 -11.80 2.71 -17.43
N ALA A 177 -12.67 1.74 -17.14
CA ALA A 177 -12.40 0.69 -16.17
C ALA A 177 -11.22 -0.21 -16.60
N ASP A 178 -11.12 -0.56 -17.88
CA ASP A 178 -10.03 -1.39 -18.40
C ASP A 178 -8.69 -0.65 -18.32
N ARG A 179 -8.67 0.64 -18.64
CA ARG A 179 -7.47 1.48 -18.53
C ARG A 179 -7.00 1.64 -17.10
N LEU A 180 -7.91 1.86 -16.15
CA LEU A 180 -7.57 1.95 -14.73
C LEU A 180 -7.06 0.61 -14.21
N ARG A 181 -7.63 -0.50 -14.66
CA ARG A 181 -7.15 -1.85 -14.30
C ARG A 181 -5.75 -2.12 -14.84
N GLU A 182 -5.45 -1.67 -16.06
CA GLU A 182 -4.10 -1.78 -16.63
C GLU A 182 -3.10 -0.90 -15.87
N ALA A 183 -3.47 0.33 -15.53
CA ALA A 183 -2.66 1.20 -14.68
C ALA A 183 -2.39 0.57 -13.30
N ALA A 184 -3.41 -0.07 -12.70
CA ALA A 184 -3.26 -0.81 -11.44
C ALA A 184 -2.20 -1.91 -11.57
N ARG A 185 -2.28 -2.72 -12.62
CA ARG A 185 -1.30 -3.81 -12.86
C ARG A 185 0.12 -3.27 -13.01
N MET A 186 0.30 -2.16 -13.74
CA MET A 186 1.61 -1.55 -13.90
C MET A 186 2.18 -1.02 -12.58
N LEU A 187 1.35 -0.46 -11.71
CA LEU A 187 1.77 0.03 -10.40
C LEU A 187 2.17 -1.10 -9.44
N THR A 188 1.47 -2.25 -9.49
CA THR A 188 1.75 -3.40 -8.62
C THR A 188 2.81 -4.36 -9.18
N SER A 189 3.22 -4.22 -10.44
CA SER A 189 4.21 -5.10 -11.11
C SER A 189 5.62 -4.50 -11.18
N THR A 190 5.90 -3.39 -10.46
CA THR A 190 7.22 -2.72 -10.48
C THR A 190 8.21 -3.33 -9.46
N GLU A 191 7.98 -4.58 -8.98
CA GLU A 191 8.98 -5.35 -8.24
C GLU A 191 9.82 -6.26 -9.14
#